data_72c475f94e8e4c1b2daaffdd6ee718d1
#
_entry.id   72c475f94e8e4c1b2daaffdd6ee718d1
#
_cell.length_a   1.000
_cell.length_b   1.000
_cell.length_c   1.000
_cell.angle_alpha   90.00
_cell.angle_beta   90.00
_cell.angle_gamma   90.00
#
_symmetry.space_group_name_H-M   'P 1'
#
loop_
_entity.id
_entity.type
_entity.pdbx_description
1 polymer ?
#
loop_
_entity_poly.entity_id
_entity_poly.type
_entity_poly.pdbx_seq_one_letter_code
_entity_poly.pdbx_strand_id
1 'polypeptide(L)'
;MIGPLNGLRVGLLTASASRLGGGVFEAVAAHAAMIRDMGGAVHVFALEDCFSHDDAPRFAGSPVTVLPVKGPQQIGFAPGMVRALLDADLDCLHLHGIWMYPSAAGAAWASRTGKPYFISPHGMLDPWITARGRWKKALARLGYERRGWSSAQALHALTLREARDISDETRRNDSFVIPNAGPDPIGTGTKAFPSPTMVYIGRIHPKKNLIALVQAWHGAVRPEGARLEIAGWGDPDDIALLQTVIAQGDGSARFLGPAFGAAKEALLARARFVVLPSHSEGLPMAILEAWAAGIPTVMTAECNLPEGFSAGAATECGRDVAAITAALDAAWELGAEEWQARSDAAIRLASDRFSPAAVSAAWATVYADTTENQRRGARLP
;
A
#
# COMPACT_ATOMS: atom_id res chain seq x y z
N MET A 1 -2.63 30.15 2.09
CA MET A 1 -3.77 29.79 1.20
C MET A 1 -4.69 28.84 1.97
N ILE A 2 -6.00 28.98 1.80
CA ILE A 2 -6.98 28.07 2.42
C ILE A 2 -6.89 26.73 1.65
N GLY A 3 -6.61 25.64 2.35
CA GLY A 3 -6.49 24.33 1.73
C GLY A 3 -7.86 23.77 1.25
N PRO A 4 -7.85 22.80 0.32
CA PRO A 4 -9.08 22.28 -0.28
C PRO A 4 -10.02 21.59 0.73
N LEU A 5 -9.53 21.14 1.87
CA LEU A 5 -10.31 20.49 2.93
C LEU A 5 -10.52 21.39 4.16
N ASN A 6 -10.32 22.69 4.02
CA ASN A 6 -10.46 23.60 5.15
C ASN A 6 -11.85 23.54 5.81
N GLY A 7 -11.85 23.33 7.11
CA GLY A 7 -13.06 23.17 7.92
C GLY A 7 -13.70 21.79 7.90
N LEU A 8 -13.18 20.81 7.11
CA LEU A 8 -13.65 19.44 7.11
C LEU A 8 -13.04 18.64 8.29
N ARG A 9 -13.86 17.91 9.03
CA ARG A 9 -13.47 17.05 10.16
C ARG A 9 -13.63 15.59 9.77
N VAL A 10 -12.51 14.90 9.54
CA VAL A 10 -12.45 13.52 9.10
C VAL A 10 -12.10 12.60 10.26
N GLY A 11 -12.94 11.60 10.52
CA GLY A 11 -12.61 10.49 11.41
C GLY A 11 -11.90 9.39 10.63
N LEU A 12 -10.71 8.97 11.06
CA LEU A 12 -10.04 7.76 10.55
C LEU A 12 -10.22 6.65 11.59
N LEU A 13 -10.89 5.57 11.19
CA LEU A 13 -11.21 4.44 12.04
C LEU A 13 -10.40 3.22 11.61
N THR A 14 -9.67 2.60 12.53
CA THR A 14 -8.83 1.43 12.24
C THR A 14 -8.84 0.44 13.39
N ALA A 15 -8.40 -0.80 13.13
CA ALA A 15 -8.22 -1.79 14.18
C ALA A 15 -6.99 -1.52 15.04
N SER A 16 -5.91 -0.93 14.50
CA SER A 16 -4.71 -0.59 15.25
C SER A 16 -4.11 0.72 14.75
N ALA A 17 -3.82 1.63 15.69
CA ALA A 17 -3.09 2.86 15.43
C ALA A 17 -1.62 2.75 15.90
N SER A 18 -1.03 1.56 15.76
CA SER A 18 0.35 1.26 16.13
C SER A 18 1.03 0.39 15.08
N ARG A 19 2.33 0.15 15.26
CA ARG A 19 3.15 -0.73 14.42
C ARG A 19 2.57 -2.15 14.24
N LEU A 20 1.68 -2.59 15.13
CA LEU A 20 0.97 -3.86 14.98
C LEU A 20 0.01 -3.86 13.78
N GLY A 21 -0.47 -2.70 13.37
CA GLY A 21 -1.29 -2.52 12.16
C GLY A 21 -0.52 -2.69 10.85
N GLY A 22 0.83 -2.75 10.91
CA GLY A 22 1.68 -2.94 9.74
C GLY A 22 1.41 -1.92 8.62
N GLY A 23 1.21 -2.40 7.39
CA GLY A 23 0.95 -1.52 6.24
C GLY A 23 -0.31 -0.66 6.36
N VAL A 24 -1.34 -1.13 7.08
CA VAL A 24 -2.55 -0.33 7.31
C VAL A 24 -2.26 0.84 8.24
N PHE A 25 -1.48 0.64 9.29
CA PHE A 25 -1.04 1.72 10.19
C PHE A 25 -0.27 2.82 9.42
N GLU A 26 0.70 2.43 8.58
CA GLU A 26 1.45 3.38 7.76
C GLU A 26 0.52 4.15 6.79
N ALA A 27 -0.42 3.46 6.16
CA ALA A 27 -1.40 4.09 5.28
C ALA A 27 -2.30 5.10 6.03
N VAL A 28 -2.77 4.77 7.24
CA VAL A 28 -3.60 5.66 8.07
C VAL A 28 -2.81 6.88 8.53
N ALA A 29 -1.53 6.69 8.93
CA ALA A 29 -0.67 7.80 9.35
C ALA A 29 -0.38 8.76 8.19
N ALA A 30 -0.07 8.23 7.01
CA ALA A 30 0.13 9.02 5.80
C ALA A 30 -1.16 9.75 5.38
N HIS A 31 -2.31 9.09 5.45
CA HIS A 31 -3.62 9.68 5.14
C HIS A 31 -3.97 10.81 6.11
N ALA A 32 -3.72 10.63 7.40
CA ALA A 32 -3.91 11.66 8.41
C ALA A 32 -3.05 12.91 8.14
N ALA A 33 -1.78 12.71 7.81
CA ALA A 33 -0.87 13.79 7.43
C ALA A 33 -1.39 14.54 6.20
N MET A 34 -1.73 13.81 5.15
CA MET A 34 -2.24 14.35 3.90
C MET A 34 -3.51 15.21 4.09
N ILE A 35 -4.49 14.76 4.87
CA ILE A 35 -5.71 15.53 5.14
C ILE A 35 -5.37 16.83 5.87
N ARG A 36 -4.46 16.80 6.84
CA ARG A 36 -4.02 18.01 7.54
C ARG A 36 -3.30 19.00 6.63
N ASP A 37 -2.41 18.50 5.77
CA ASP A 37 -1.68 19.32 4.81
C ASP A 37 -2.63 20.02 3.82
N MET A 38 -3.79 19.41 3.56
CA MET A 38 -4.89 19.99 2.79
C MET A 38 -5.80 20.91 3.62
N GLY A 39 -5.52 21.15 4.89
CA GLY A 39 -6.26 22.06 5.78
C GLY A 39 -7.44 21.42 6.51
N GLY A 40 -7.63 20.11 6.41
CA GLY A 40 -8.65 19.35 7.14
C GLY A 40 -8.23 19.06 8.59
N ALA A 41 -9.20 18.82 9.45
CA ALA A 41 -8.98 18.30 10.80
C ALA A 41 -9.16 16.77 10.82
N VAL A 42 -8.27 16.06 11.49
CA VAL A 42 -8.31 14.59 11.58
C VAL A 42 -8.43 14.15 13.02
N HIS A 43 -9.28 13.15 13.26
CA HIS A 43 -9.32 12.43 14.53
C HIS A 43 -9.20 10.92 14.25
N VAL A 44 -8.20 10.27 14.83
CA VAL A 44 -7.97 8.84 14.65
C VAL A 44 -8.61 8.04 15.78
N PHE A 45 -9.33 6.98 15.44
CA PHE A 45 -9.96 6.06 16.38
C PHE A 45 -9.43 4.66 16.15
N ALA A 46 -8.99 3.99 17.21
CA ALA A 46 -8.44 2.64 17.12
C ALA A 46 -8.75 1.81 18.38
N LEU A 47 -8.52 0.52 18.26
CA LEU A 47 -8.48 -0.37 19.44
C LEU A 47 -7.15 -0.19 20.16
N GLU A 48 -7.19 -0.29 21.49
CA GLU A 48 -5.99 -0.23 22.31
C GLU A 48 -5.15 -1.49 22.14
N ASP A 49 -3.84 -1.30 21.98
CA ASP A 49 -2.83 -2.34 21.95
C ASP A 49 -1.56 -1.89 22.70
N CYS A 50 -0.59 -2.79 22.88
CA CYS A 50 0.58 -2.54 23.71
C CYS A 50 1.54 -1.46 23.18
N PHE A 51 1.41 -1.02 21.92
CA PHE A 51 2.24 0.02 21.31
C PHE A 51 1.46 1.31 21.00
N SER A 52 0.17 1.36 21.32
CA SER A 52 -0.68 2.50 20.97
C SER A 52 -0.16 3.83 21.49
N HIS A 53 0.43 3.86 22.71
CA HIS A 53 1.02 5.07 23.30
C HIS A 53 2.36 5.43 22.65
N ASP A 54 3.21 4.44 22.37
CA ASP A 54 4.55 4.67 21.80
C ASP A 54 4.47 5.20 20.36
N ASP A 55 3.48 4.73 19.62
CA ASP A 55 3.31 5.09 18.20
C ASP A 55 2.35 6.26 17.98
N ALA A 56 1.65 6.77 19.00
CA ALA A 56 0.80 7.95 18.91
C ALA A 56 1.48 9.18 18.27
N PRO A 57 2.78 9.45 18.50
CA PRO A 57 3.50 10.55 17.83
C PRO A 57 3.51 10.49 16.29
N ARG A 58 3.28 9.31 15.69
CA ARG A 58 3.14 9.16 14.23
C ARG A 58 1.94 9.94 13.67
N PHE A 59 0.97 10.25 14.50
CA PHE A 59 -0.20 11.06 14.16
C PHE A 59 -0.07 12.52 14.63
N ALA A 60 1.14 13.03 14.81
CA ALA A 60 1.40 14.38 15.32
C ALA A 60 0.45 15.42 14.72
N GLY A 61 -0.21 16.23 15.57
CA GLY A 61 -1.21 17.21 15.18
C GLY A 61 -2.63 16.65 14.97
N SER A 62 -2.86 15.34 15.15
CA SER A 62 -4.20 14.73 15.14
C SER A 62 -4.50 14.08 16.48
N PRO A 63 -5.67 14.31 17.10
CA PRO A 63 -6.10 13.53 18.25
C PRO A 63 -6.19 12.03 17.90
N VAL A 64 -5.74 11.18 18.82
CA VAL A 64 -5.87 9.73 18.73
C VAL A 64 -6.68 9.22 19.92
N THR A 65 -7.81 8.58 19.66
CA THR A 65 -8.61 7.93 20.69
C THR A 65 -8.47 6.42 20.55
N VAL A 66 -7.80 5.80 21.51
CA VAL A 66 -7.71 4.35 21.62
C VAL A 66 -8.73 3.83 22.61
N LEU A 67 -9.34 2.69 22.31
CA LEU A 67 -10.46 2.14 23.09
C LEU A 67 -10.16 0.72 23.55
N PRO A 68 -10.33 0.42 24.84
CA PRO A 68 -10.02 -0.89 25.40
C PRO A 68 -10.91 -1.98 24.80
N VAL A 69 -10.27 -3.09 24.44
CA VAL A 69 -10.95 -4.28 23.91
C VAL A 69 -11.49 -5.13 25.06
N LYS A 70 -12.76 -5.53 24.96
CA LYS A 70 -13.39 -6.50 25.85
C LYS A 70 -13.53 -7.85 25.14
N GLY A 71 -12.99 -8.90 25.73
CA GLY A 71 -13.01 -10.26 25.16
C GLY A 71 -11.88 -10.52 24.16
N PRO A 72 -12.09 -11.41 23.17
CA PRO A 72 -11.03 -11.81 22.23
C PRO A 72 -10.52 -10.64 21.38
N GLN A 73 -9.21 -10.42 21.39
CA GLN A 73 -8.55 -9.35 20.61
C GLN A 73 -8.86 -9.44 19.11
N GLN A 74 -9.03 -10.65 18.57
CA GLN A 74 -9.33 -10.88 17.15
C GLN A 74 -10.71 -10.36 16.74
N ILE A 75 -11.65 -10.19 17.69
CA ILE A 75 -12.96 -9.58 17.45
C ILE A 75 -12.86 -8.06 17.60
N GLY A 76 -12.05 -7.59 18.54
CA GLY A 76 -11.81 -6.17 18.81
C GLY A 76 -13.04 -5.46 19.37
N PHE A 77 -13.88 -6.14 20.16
CA PHE A 77 -15.09 -5.53 20.71
C PHE A 77 -14.76 -4.41 21.68
N ALA A 78 -15.08 -3.18 21.33
CA ALA A 78 -14.86 -1.97 22.11
C ALA A 78 -16.18 -1.20 22.26
N PRO A 79 -16.98 -1.44 23.29
CA PRO A 79 -18.35 -0.92 23.40
C PRO A 79 -18.42 0.61 23.46
N GLY A 80 -17.35 1.30 23.87
CA GLY A 80 -17.27 2.76 23.85
C GLY A 80 -17.04 3.40 22.48
N MET A 81 -16.66 2.63 21.45
CA MET A 81 -16.21 3.15 20.17
C MET A 81 -17.31 3.95 19.42
N VAL A 82 -18.51 3.40 19.36
CA VAL A 82 -19.65 4.11 18.71
C VAL A 82 -19.93 5.44 19.39
N ARG A 83 -19.86 5.49 20.72
CA ARG A 83 -20.04 6.71 21.48
C ARG A 83 -18.95 7.73 21.19
N ALA A 84 -17.70 7.30 21.22
CA ALA A 84 -16.56 8.17 20.91
C ALA A 84 -16.65 8.77 19.49
N LEU A 85 -17.07 7.97 18.50
CA LEU A 85 -17.30 8.45 17.14
C LEU A 85 -18.43 9.48 17.05
N LEU A 86 -19.52 9.29 17.78
CA LEU A 86 -20.66 10.24 17.79
C LEU A 86 -20.32 11.54 18.52
N ASP A 87 -19.56 11.47 19.60
CA ASP A 87 -19.17 12.63 20.43
C ASP A 87 -18.11 13.52 19.71
N ALA A 88 -17.42 13.00 18.69
CA ALA A 88 -16.34 13.71 17.98
C ALA A 88 -16.79 14.70 16.90
N ASP A 89 -18.09 14.81 16.64
CA ASP A 89 -18.69 15.74 15.67
C ASP A 89 -17.98 15.75 14.29
N LEU A 90 -17.80 14.57 13.74
CA LEU A 90 -17.15 14.36 12.44
C LEU A 90 -18.07 14.73 11.29
N ASP A 91 -17.49 15.23 10.18
CA ASP A 91 -18.23 15.48 8.93
C ASP A 91 -18.27 14.24 8.04
N CYS A 92 -17.23 13.42 8.08
CA CYS A 92 -17.19 12.10 7.46
C CYS A 92 -16.35 11.11 8.26
N LEU A 93 -16.54 9.81 8.02
CA LEU A 93 -15.78 8.74 8.64
C LEU A 93 -15.17 7.84 7.58
N HIS A 94 -13.90 7.48 7.74
CA HIS A 94 -13.20 6.59 6.86
C HIS A 94 -12.63 5.40 7.64
N LEU A 95 -13.14 4.21 7.37
CA LEU A 95 -12.68 2.95 7.95
C LEU A 95 -11.51 2.40 7.14
N HIS A 96 -10.41 2.07 7.81
CA HIS A 96 -9.25 1.40 7.28
C HIS A 96 -9.12 -0.01 7.84
N GLY A 97 -9.23 -1.01 6.96
CA GLY A 97 -9.31 -2.43 7.33
C GLY A 97 -10.73 -2.86 7.72
N ILE A 98 -10.97 -4.16 7.62
CA ILE A 98 -12.28 -4.79 7.86
C ILE A 98 -12.12 -6.06 8.71
N TRP A 99 -13.20 -6.78 8.96
CA TRP A 99 -13.28 -8.05 9.71
C TRP A 99 -13.24 -7.93 11.23
N MET A 100 -13.11 -6.75 11.80
CA MET A 100 -13.12 -6.52 13.25
C MET A 100 -14.23 -5.55 13.65
N TYR A 101 -14.48 -5.40 14.94
CA TYR A 101 -15.54 -4.55 15.49
C TYR A 101 -15.55 -3.10 14.98
N PRO A 102 -14.42 -2.44 14.63
CA PRO A 102 -14.46 -1.14 13.97
C PRO A 102 -15.39 -1.07 12.76
N SER A 103 -15.51 -2.14 11.95
CA SER A 103 -16.49 -2.20 10.86
C SER A 103 -17.95 -2.03 11.36
N ALA A 104 -18.30 -2.73 12.44
CA ALA A 104 -19.63 -2.60 13.04
C ALA A 104 -19.85 -1.20 13.63
N ALA A 105 -18.83 -0.63 14.26
CA ALA A 105 -18.92 0.71 14.86
C ALA A 105 -19.06 1.80 13.79
N GLY A 106 -18.31 1.72 12.69
CA GLY A 106 -18.42 2.64 11.55
C GLY A 106 -19.79 2.58 10.89
N ALA A 107 -20.30 1.37 10.63
CA ALA A 107 -21.66 1.19 10.11
C ALA A 107 -22.74 1.76 11.05
N ALA A 108 -22.58 1.58 12.36
CA ALA A 108 -23.51 2.12 13.35
C ALA A 108 -23.44 3.65 13.42
N TRP A 109 -22.26 4.25 13.28
CA TRP A 109 -22.09 5.70 13.19
C TRP A 109 -22.76 6.25 11.93
N ALA A 110 -22.49 5.69 10.76
CA ALA A 110 -23.08 6.09 9.49
C ALA A 110 -24.61 6.03 9.52
N SER A 111 -25.18 4.93 10.05
CA SER A 111 -26.63 4.76 10.18
C SER A 111 -27.29 5.77 11.12
N ARG A 112 -26.58 6.25 12.16
CA ARG A 112 -27.14 7.20 13.15
C ARG A 112 -27.00 8.65 12.73
N THR A 113 -25.93 8.96 12.00
CA THR A 113 -25.63 10.34 11.62
C THR A 113 -26.13 10.70 10.22
N GLY A 114 -26.29 9.71 9.33
CA GLY A 114 -26.54 9.92 7.91
C GLY A 114 -25.37 10.58 7.18
N LYS A 115 -24.20 10.72 7.84
CA LYS A 115 -23.02 11.35 7.28
C LYS A 115 -22.20 10.37 6.44
N PRO A 116 -21.37 10.86 5.50
CA PRO A 116 -20.56 10.06 4.62
C PRO A 116 -19.63 9.09 5.36
N TYR A 117 -19.61 7.86 4.88
CA TYR A 117 -18.81 6.77 5.40
C TYR A 117 -18.08 6.07 4.26
N PHE A 118 -16.76 5.99 4.33
CA PHE A 118 -15.91 5.32 3.37
C PHE A 118 -15.25 4.09 3.98
N ILE A 119 -14.92 3.10 3.17
CA ILE A 119 -14.24 1.88 3.60
C ILE A 119 -13.06 1.60 2.67
N SER A 120 -11.85 1.50 3.22
CA SER A 120 -10.64 1.01 2.56
C SER A 120 -10.28 -0.38 3.10
N PRO A 121 -10.55 -1.47 2.38
CA PRO A 121 -10.25 -2.82 2.84
C PRO A 121 -8.76 -3.15 2.92
N HIS A 122 -7.89 -2.44 2.21
CA HIS A 122 -6.44 -2.68 2.16
C HIS A 122 -6.06 -4.11 1.78
N GLY A 123 -6.63 -4.63 0.69
CA GLY A 123 -6.40 -5.97 0.20
C GLY A 123 -7.06 -7.09 1.00
N MET A 124 -7.83 -6.77 2.04
CA MET A 124 -8.44 -7.80 2.91
C MET A 124 -9.58 -8.57 2.25
N LEU A 125 -10.02 -8.18 1.06
CA LEU A 125 -10.99 -8.89 0.23
C LEU A 125 -10.37 -9.78 -0.85
N ASP A 126 -9.02 -9.81 -0.95
CA ASP A 126 -8.31 -10.75 -1.82
C ASP A 126 -8.81 -12.19 -1.58
N PRO A 127 -9.11 -12.97 -2.65
CA PRO A 127 -9.61 -14.34 -2.55
C PRO A 127 -8.73 -15.26 -1.69
N TRP A 128 -7.42 -15.10 -1.72
CA TRP A 128 -6.49 -15.87 -0.90
C TRP A 128 -6.64 -15.54 0.60
N ILE A 129 -6.89 -14.27 0.94
CA ILE A 129 -7.14 -13.84 2.31
C ILE A 129 -8.52 -14.29 2.76
N THR A 130 -9.55 -14.14 1.92
CA THR A 130 -10.92 -14.52 2.26
C THR A 130 -11.11 -16.04 2.38
N ALA A 131 -10.29 -16.85 1.70
CA ALA A 131 -10.27 -18.31 1.86
C ALA A 131 -9.77 -18.77 3.23
N ARG A 132 -8.93 -17.98 3.90
CA ARG A 132 -8.42 -18.31 5.24
C ARG A 132 -9.43 -17.92 6.31
N GLY A 133 -9.74 -18.84 7.22
CA GLY A 133 -10.72 -18.61 8.28
C GLY A 133 -12.14 -18.39 7.77
N ARG A 134 -12.53 -19.04 6.68
CA ARG A 134 -13.81 -18.85 5.97
C ARG A 134 -15.03 -18.77 6.87
N TRP A 135 -15.13 -19.66 7.87
CA TRP A 135 -16.28 -19.70 8.77
C TRP A 135 -16.38 -18.42 9.65
N LYS A 136 -15.23 -17.90 10.16
CA LYS A 136 -15.22 -16.67 10.96
C LYS A 136 -15.63 -15.47 10.12
N LYS A 137 -15.12 -15.39 8.88
CA LYS A 137 -15.49 -14.34 7.94
C LYS A 137 -16.93 -14.44 7.47
N ALA A 138 -17.46 -15.66 7.30
CA ALA A 138 -18.88 -15.85 7.01
C ALA A 138 -19.78 -15.28 8.11
N LEU A 139 -19.42 -15.53 9.37
CA LEU A 139 -20.14 -14.94 10.52
C LEU A 139 -20.03 -13.41 10.54
N ALA A 140 -18.83 -12.86 10.29
CA ALA A 140 -18.64 -11.41 10.22
C ALA A 140 -19.44 -10.78 9.07
N ARG A 141 -19.46 -11.42 7.88
CA ARG A 141 -20.28 -10.98 6.74
C ARG A 141 -21.75 -10.87 7.10
N LEU A 142 -22.31 -11.91 7.72
CA LEU A 142 -23.73 -11.92 8.10
C LEU A 142 -24.03 -10.98 9.27
N GLY A 143 -23.10 -10.86 10.21
CA GLY A 143 -23.30 -10.09 11.42
C GLY A 143 -23.22 -8.58 11.20
N TYR A 144 -22.22 -8.08 10.50
CA TYR A 144 -21.97 -6.64 10.41
C TYR A 144 -21.34 -6.15 9.11
N GLU A 145 -20.50 -6.95 8.40
CA GLU A 145 -19.77 -6.45 7.24
C GLU A 145 -20.70 -6.07 6.09
N ARG A 146 -21.66 -6.91 5.74
CA ARG A 146 -22.63 -6.61 4.66
C ARG A 146 -23.39 -5.32 4.92
N ARG A 147 -23.77 -5.08 6.20
CA ARG A 147 -24.41 -3.83 6.59
C ARG A 147 -23.45 -2.66 6.46
N GLY A 148 -22.21 -2.83 6.85
CA GLY A 148 -21.14 -1.84 6.68
C GLY A 148 -20.96 -1.48 5.21
N TRP A 149 -20.76 -2.49 4.35
CA TRP A 149 -20.58 -2.28 2.92
C TRP A 149 -21.78 -1.59 2.26
N SER A 150 -23.02 -1.97 2.61
CA SER A 150 -24.22 -1.34 2.04
C SER A 150 -24.48 0.07 2.58
N SER A 151 -24.00 0.41 3.77
CA SER A 151 -24.15 1.76 4.35
C SER A 151 -23.00 2.71 3.97
N ALA A 152 -21.90 2.19 3.42
CA ALA A 152 -20.81 3.01 2.94
C ALA A 152 -21.24 3.80 1.71
N GLN A 153 -20.86 5.08 1.65
CA GLN A 153 -21.06 5.91 0.47
C GLN A 153 -20.28 5.35 -0.71
N ALA A 154 -19.04 4.94 -0.50
CA ALA A 154 -18.23 4.23 -1.47
C ALA A 154 -17.17 3.37 -0.78
N LEU A 155 -16.61 2.39 -1.53
CA LEU A 155 -15.45 1.63 -1.13
C LEU A 155 -14.23 2.12 -1.90
N HIS A 156 -13.10 2.20 -1.22
CA HIS A 156 -11.83 2.61 -1.78
C HIS A 156 -10.94 1.39 -2.06
N ALA A 157 -10.30 1.37 -3.21
CA ALA A 157 -9.32 0.39 -3.62
C ALA A 157 -7.96 1.05 -3.89
N LEU A 158 -6.87 0.37 -3.57
CA LEU A 158 -5.51 0.83 -3.91
C LEU A 158 -5.15 0.56 -5.37
N THR A 159 -5.79 -0.46 -5.98
CA THR A 159 -5.50 -0.91 -7.35
C THR A 159 -6.79 -1.34 -8.05
N LEU A 160 -6.74 -1.41 -9.38
CA LEU A 160 -7.85 -1.95 -10.19
C LEU A 160 -8.17 -3.41 -9.85
N ARG A 161 -7.19 -4.19 -9.41
CA ARG A 161 -7.42 -5.57 -8.97
C ARG A 161 -8.21 -5.58 -7.67
N GLU A 162 -7.81 -4.79 -6.68
CA GLU A 162 -8.54 -4.68 -5.42
C GLU A 162 -9.99 -4.21 -5.66
N ALA A 163 -10.21 -3.28 -6.61
CA ALA A 163 -11.56 -2.86 -6.99
C ALA A 163 -12.42 -4.02 -7.52
N ARG A 164 -11.82 -4.96 -8.27
CA ARG A 164 -12.50 -6.19 -8.71
C ARG A 164 -12.78 -7.13 -7.53
N ASP A 165 -11.80 -7.36 -6.65
CA ASP A 165 -11.97 -8.20 -5.46
C ASP A 165 -13.09 -7.62 -4.55
N ILE A 166 -13.16 -6.29 -4.41
CA ILE A 166 -14.25 -5.58 -3.72
C ILE A 166 -15.59 -5.86 -4.40
N SER A 167 -15.66 -5.70 -5.73
CA SER A 167 -16.89 -5.94 -6.49
C SER A 167 -17.38 -7.38 -6.35
N ASP A 168 -16.49 -8.35 -6.47
CA ASP A 168 -16.81 -9.77 -6.39
C ASP A 168 -17.34 -10.16 -5.00
N GLU A 169 -16.75 -9.63 -3.94
CA GLU A 169 -17.13 -9.94 -2.57
C GLU A 169 -18.39 -9.17 -2.12
N THR A 170 -18.48 -7.88 -2.43
CA THR A 170 -19.53 -6.98 -1.91
C THR A 170 -20.73 -6.84 -2.83
N ARG A 171 -20.58 -7.21 -4.12
CA ARG A 171 -21.53 -6.97 -5.21
C ARG A 171 -21.75 -5.47 -5.49
N ARG A 172 -20.78 -4.62 -5.16
CA ARG A 172 -20.78 -3.19 -5.46
C ARG A 172 -19.75 -2.88 -6.55
N ASN A 173 -20.11 -2.00 -7.48
CA ASN A 173 -19.27 -1.60 -8.63
C ASN A 173 -18.92 -0.10 -8.58
N ASP A 174 -19.15 0.55 -7.45
CA ASP A 174 -18.95 1.98 -7.22
C ASP A 174 -17.70 2.28 -6.37
N SER A 175 -16.74 1.35 -6.34
CA SER A 175 -15.44 1.61 -5.73
C SER A 175 -14.61 2.56 -6.59
N PHE A 176 -13.91 3.49 -5.94
CA PHE A 176 -12.92 4.34 -6.58
C PHE A 176 -11.50 3.86 -6.27
N VAL A 177 -10.57 4.16 -7.17
CA VAL A 177 -9.18 3.69 -7.06
C VAL A 177 -8.26 4.88 -6.83
N ILE A 178 -7.63 4.91 -5.65
CA ILE A 178 -6.58 5.87 -5.29
C ILE A 178 -5.43 5.07 -4.66
N PRO A 179 -4.22 5.06 -5.23
CA PRO A 179 -3.10 4.33 -4.65
C PRO A 179 -2.61 4.99 -3.35
N ASN A 180 -1.83 4.28 -2.55
CA ASN A 180 -1.00 4.92 -1.55
C ASN A 180 0.03 5.80 -2.25
N ALA A 181 0.35 6.95 -1.65
CA ALA A 181 1.41 7.80 -2.16
C ALA A 181 2.78 7.12 -2.02
N GLY A 182 3.56 7.18 -3.08
CA GLY A 182 5.01 6.96 -3.03
C GLY A 182 5.73 8.20 -2.47
N PRO A 183 7.06 8.18 -2.39
CA PRO A 183 7.84 9.38 -2.09
C PRO A 183 7.76 10.39 -3.24
N ASP A 184 8.14 11.63 -2.94
CA ASP A 184 8.28 12.66 -3.98
C ASP A 184 9.30 12.21 -5.03
N PRO A 185 8.97 12.30 -6.32
CA PRO A 185 9.91 11.93 -7.37
C PRO A 185 11.11 12.88 -7.39
N ILE A 186 12.27 12.30 -7.67
CA ILE A 186 13.45 13.12 -8.00
C ILE A 186 13.19 13.88 -9.31
N GLY A 187 13.84 15.02 -9.49
CA GLY A 187 13.71 15.79 -10.72
C GLY A 187 14.10 14.99 -11.96
N THR A 188 13.45 15.28 -13.10
CA THR A 188 13.85 14.75 -14.41
C THR A 188 15.20 15.32 -14.81
N GLY A 189 16.06 14.49 -15.37
CA GLY A 189 17.38 14.91 -15.84
C GLY A 189 18.17 13.72 -16.35
N THR A 190 19.19 13.97 -17.17
CA THR A 190 20.09 12.91 -17.64
C THR A 190 20.83 12.30 -16.48
N LYS A 191 20.59 11.03 -16.22
CA LYS A 191 21.35 10.25 -15.22
C LYS A 191 22.53 9.55 -15.87
N ALA A 192 23.61 9.46 -15.14
CA ALA A 192 24.69 8.56 -15.55
C ALA A 192 24.12 7.13 -15.60
N PHE A 193 24.48 6.40 -16.66
CA PHE A 193 24.06 5.00 -16.81
C PHE A 193 24.63 4.18 -15.64
N PRO A 194 23.79 3.59 -14.77
CA PRO A 194 24.25 2.99 -13.53
C PRO A 194 25.07 1.73 -13.76
N SER A 195 25.94 1.39 -12.81
CA SER A 195 26.60 0.09 -12.76
C SER A 195 25.57 -1.05 -12.84
N PRO A 196 25.92 -2.23 -13.34
CA PRO A 196 24.98 -3.33 -13.53
C PRO A 196 24.54 -3.96 -12.20
N THR A 197 23.80 -3.20 -11.41
CA THR A 197 23.27 -3.64 -10.12
C THR A 197 21.74 -3.75 -10.20
N MET A 198 21.23 -4.94 -9.89
CA MET A 198 19.82 -5.20 -9.70
C MET A 198 19.53 -5.33 -8.22
N VAL A 199 18.47 -4.68 -7.74
CA VAL A 199 18.17 -4.59 -6.31
C VAL A 199 16.79 -5.15 -6.04
N TYR A 200 16.67 -5.96 -4.99
CA TYR A 200 15.42 -6.29 -4.34
C TYR A 200 15.38 -5.65 -2.95
N ILE A 201 14.25 -5.00 -2.62
CA ILE A 201 14.02 -4.46 -1.29
C ILE A 201 12.64 -4.89 -0.82
N GLY A 202 12.57 -5.58 0.32
CA GLY A 202 11.30 -5.98 0.89
C GLY A 202 11.40 -7.14 1.87
N ARG A 203 10.24 -7.59 2.35
CA ARG A 203 10.17 -8.73 3.26
C ARG A 203 10.64 -10.02 2.56
N ILE A 204 11.50 -10.78 3.22
CA ILE A 204 11.88 -12.13 2.77
C ILE A 204 10.75 -13.07 3.16
N HIS A 205 10.02 -13.57 2.17
CA HIS A 205 8.85 -14.41 2.37
C HIS A 205 8.55 -15.19 1.08
N PRO A 206 8.03 -16.43 1.12
CA PRO A 206 7.75 -17.24 -0.07
C PRO A 206 6.93 -16.54 -1.17
N LYS A 207 5.98 -15.67 -0.78
CA LYS A 207 5.21 -14.85 -1.73
C LYS A 207 6.07 -13.95 -2.63
N LYS A 208 7.27 -13.58 -2.19
CA LYS A 208 8.17 -12.70 -2.94
C LYS A 208 8.99 -13.43 -3.98
N ASN A 209 8.95 -14.76 -3.97
CA ASN A 209 9.52 -15.63 -5.00
C ASN A 209 11.04 -15.46 -5.19
N LEU A 210 11.75 -15.17 -4.09
CA LEU A 210 13.18 -14.85 -4.15
C LEU A 210 14.05 -16.05 -4.48
N ILE A 211 13.62 -17.27 -4.17
CA ILE A 211 14.32 -18.48 -4.53
C ILE A 211 14.39 -18.63 -6.05
N ALA A 212 13.24 -18.47 -6.74
CA ALA A 212 13.22 -18.50 -8.21
C ALA A 212 14.02 -17.34 -8.81
N LEU A 213 14.01 -16.15 -8.18
CA LEU A 213 14.82 -15.02 -8.63
C LEU A 213 16.33 -15.35 -8.59
N VAL A 214 16.82 -15.93 -7.48
CA VAL A 214 18.26 -16.26 -7.35
C VAL A 214 18.63 -17.38 -8.33
N GLN A 215 17.77 -18.39 -8.50
CA GLN A 215 17.97 -19.44 -9.49
C GLN A 215 18.02 -18.88 -10.93
N ALA A 216 17.11 -17.98 -11.26
CA ALA A 216 17.08 -17.27 -12.53
C ALA A 216 18.35 -16.42 -12.72
N TRP A 217 18.79 -15.72 -11.68
CA TRP A 217 20.03 -14.96 -11.70
C TRP A 217 21.26 -15.82 -12.02
N HIS A 218 21.34 -17.02 -11.47
CA HIS A 218 22.46 -17.94 -11.76
C HIS A 218 22.48 -18.39 -13.24
N GLY A 219 21.31 -18.49 -13.89
CA GLY A 219 21.20 -18.89 -15.30
C GLY A 219 21.22 -17.73 -16.30
N ALA A 220 21.06 -16.49 -15.86
CA ALA A 220 20.93 -15.33 -16.73
C ALA A 220 22.25 -14.92 -17.39
N VAL A 221 22.19 -14.42 -18.62
CA VAL A 221 23.32 -13.77 -19.31
C VAL A 221 23.47 -12.36 -18.76
N ARG A 222 24.59 -12.08 -18.13
CA ARG A 222 24.81 -10.84 -17.38
C ARG A 222 26.05 -10.11 -17.84
N PRO A 223 26.06 -8.77 -17.83
CA PRO A 223 27.27 -8.00 -18.11
C PRO A 223 28.33 -8.24 -17.02
N GLU A 224 29.59 -8.00 -17.36
CA GLU A 224 30.69 -8.10 -16.41
C GLU A 224 30.46 -7.17 -15.19
N GLY A 225 30.72 -7.67 -14.00
CA GLY A 225 30.53 -6.96 -12.75
C GLY A 225 29.05 -6.85 -12.29
N ALA A 226 28.12 -7.53 -12.96
CA ALA A 226 26.70 -7.54 -12.57
C ALA A 226 26.52 -8.08 -11.14
N ARG A 227 25.60 -7.44 -10.39
CA ARG A 227 25.28 -7.79 -9.00
C ARG A 227 23.79 -7.84 -8.77
N LEU A 228 23.34 -8.86 -8.01
CA LEU A 228 22.01 -8.91 -7.41
C LEU A 228 22.15 -8.64 -5.91
N GLU A 229 21.60 -7.54 -5.45
CA GLU A 229 21.60 -7.15 -4.05
C GLU A 229 20.21 -7.31 -3.46
N ILE A 230 20.06 -8.21 -2.50
CA ILE A 230 18.78 -8.52 -1.84
C ILE A 230 18.83 -7.94 -0.43
N ALA A 231 17.99 -6.92 -0.17
CA ALA A 231 17.84 -6.32 1.14
C ALA A 231 16.46 -6.57 1.72
N GLY A 232 16.41 -6.98 3.01
CA GLY A 232 15.13 -7.23 3.64
C GLY A 232 15.21 -7.93 4.98
N TRP A 233 14.03 -8.21 5.51
CA TRP A 233 13.81 -8.93 6.77
C TRP A 233 12.74 -9.99 6.58
N GLY A 234 12.73 -11.02 7.39
CA GLY A 234 11.75 -12.10 7.27
C GLY A 234 11.90 -13.13 8.37
N ASP A 235 11.24 -14.24 8.18
CA ASP A 235 11.39 -15.42 9.02
C ASP A 235 12.82 -15.95 8.91
N PRO A 236 13.47 -16.36 10.02
CA PRO A 236 14.82 -16.91 9.98
C PRO A 236 15.00 -18.10 9.04
N ASP A 237 13.98 -18.98 8.93
CA ASP A 237 14.03 -20.14 8.04
C ASP A 237 13.98 -19.73 6.56
N ASP A 238 13.13 -18.74 6.21
CA ASP A 238 13.06 -18.17 4.86
C ASP A 238 14.38 -17.50 4.47
N ILE A 239 15.02 -16.78 5.41
CA ILE A 239 16.32 -16.13 5.20
C ILE A 239 17.42 -17.19 5.02
N ALA A 240 17.46 -18.22 5.86
CA ALA A 240 18.44 -19.28 5.77
C ALA A 240 18.35 -20.05 4.43
N LEU A 241 17.12 -20.33 3.98
CA LEU A 241 16.89 -20.94 2.67
C LEU A 241 17.40 -20.05 1.53
N LEU A 242 17.08 -18.74 1.57
CA LEU A 242 17.57 -17.78 0.58
C LEU A 242 19.11 -17.74 0.51
N GLN A 243 19.77 -17.66 1.67
CA GLN A 243 21.23 -17.65 1.75
C GLN A 243 21.84 -18.95 1.22
N THR A 244 21.19 -20.10 1.46
CA THR A 244 21.63 -21.40 0.93
C THR A 244 21.61 -21.40 -0.60
N VAL A 245 20.56 -20.86 -1.22
CA VAL A 245 20.49 -20.79 -2.69
C VAL A 245 21.46 -19.77 -3.26
N ILE A 246 21.65 -18.64 -2.61
CA ILE A 246 22.67 -17.64 -3.00
C ILE A 246 24.09 -18.26 -3.02
N ALA A 247 24.41 -19.06 -2.01
CA ALA A 247 25.74 -19.68 -1.88
C ALA A 247 26.06 -20.71 -2.98
N GLN A 248 25.08 -21.18 -3.75
CA GLN A 248 25.27 -22.09 -4.88
C GLN A 248 25.78 -21.39 -6.16
N GLY A 249 25.79 -20.06 -6.19
CA GLY A 249 26.17 -19.27 -7.34
C GLY A 249 27.62 -18.77 -7.31
N ASP A 250 27.93 -17.84 -8.19
CA ASP A 250 29.28 -17.27 -8.44
C ASP A 250 29.64 -16.11 -7.50
N GLY A 251 28.85 -15.84 -6.47
CA GLY A 251 29.05 -14.74 -5.52
C GLY A 251 28.58 -13.36 -6.00
N SER A 252 27.96 -13.28 -7.19
CA SER A 252 27.39 -12.03 -7.72
C SER A 252 26.03 -11.67 -7.08
N ALA A 253 25.30 -12.65 -6.54
CA ALA A 253 24.10 -12.42 -5.71
C ALA A 253 24.49 -12.33 -4.23
N ARG A 254 23.87 -11.36 -3.48
CA ARG A 254 24.17 -11.16 -2.06
C ARG A 254 22.92 -10.79 -1.28
N PHE A 255 22.78 -11.36 -0.08
CA PHE A 255 21.81 -10.91 0.92
C PHE A 255 22.50 -9.91 1.87
N LEU A 256 21.93 -8.73 2.01
CA LEU A 256 22.51 -7.61 2.76
C LEU A 256 21.88 -7.41 4.14
N GLY A 257 20.84 -8.18 4.48
CA GLY A 257 20.05 -7.93 5.66
C GLY A 257 19.07 -6.77 5.49
N PRO A 258 18.45 -6.29 6.60
CA PRO A 258 17.48 -5.19 6.56
C PRO A 258 18.10 -3.87 6.11
N ALA A 259 17.40 -3.12 5.25
CA ALA A 259 17.80 -1.78 4.83
C ALA A 259 16.63 -0.81 4.99
N PHE A 260 16.84 0.25 5.78
CA PHE A 260 15.88 1.32 6.05
C PHE A 260 16.57 2.68 5.93
N GLY A 261 15.79 3.77 5.73
CA GLY A 261 16.30 5.14 5.66
C GLY A 261 17.47 5.28 4.70
N ALA A 262 18.57 5.89 5.13
CA ALA A 262 19.76 6.15 4.32
C ALA A 262 20.37 4.89 3.68
N ALA A 263 20.31 3.72 4.35
CA ALA A 263 20.79 2.48 3.78
C ALA A 263 19.96 2.03 2.56
N LYS A 264 18.62 2.20 2.62
CA LYS A 264 17.73 1.93 1.50
C LYS A 264 17.94 2.93 0.36
N GLU A 265 18.09 4.21 0.68
CA GLU A 265 18.37 5.26 -0.30
C GLU A 265 19.68 4.99 -1.04
N ALA A 266 20.75 4.57 -0.34
CA ALA A 266 22.02 4.19 -0.93
C ALA A 266 21.91 2.95 -1.85
N LEU A 267 21.03 2.00 -1.54
CA LEU A 267 20.73 0.86 -2.41
C LEU A 267 20.04 1.33 -3.71
N LEU A 268 19.02 2.15 -3.59
CA LEU A 268 18.30 2.70 -4.75
C LEU A 268 19.21 3.57 -5.60
N ALA A 269 20.07 4.39 -5.00
CA ALA A 269 20.96 5.31 -5.73
C ALA A 269 21.91 4.58 -6.69
N ARG A 270 22.32 3.34 -6.41
CA ARG A 270 23.22 2.54 -7.28
C ARG A 270 22.50 1.51 -8.15
N ALA A 271 21.20 1.34 -7.98
CA ALA A 271 20.43 0.37 -8.72
C ALA A 271 20.24 0.78 -10.19
N ARG A 272 20.54 -0.13 -11.12
CA ARG A 272 20.11 0.00 -12.52
C ARG A 272 18.66 -0.44 -12.67
N PHE A 273 18.25 -1.49 -11.95
CA PHE A 273 16.88 -1.99 -11.90
C PHE A 273 16.49 -2.40 -10.49
N VAL A 274 15.21 -2.25 -10.17
CA VAL A 274 14.59 -2.93 -9.02
C VAL A 274 13.80 -4.13 -9.54
N VAL A 275 13.94 -5.29 -8.90
CA VAL A 275 13.27 -6.53 -9.30
C VAL A 275 12.30 -7.01 -8.24
N LEU A 276 11.08 -7.38 -8.66
CA LEU A 276 10.03 -7.88 -7.76
C LEU A 276 9.20 -8.98 -8.44
N PRO A 277 9.66 -10.27 -8.42
CA PRO A 277 8.97 -11.37 -9.09
C PRO A 277 7.89 -12.02 -8.21
N SER A 278 7.13 -11.23 -7.48
CA SER A 278 6.19 -11.69 -6.47
C SER A 278 5.05 -12.53 -7.05
N HIS A 279 4.57 -13.49 -6.27
CA HIS A 279 3.36 -14.26 -6.57
C HIS A 279 2.06 -13.48 -6.28
N SER A 280 2.10 -12.47 -5.42
CA SER A 280 0.95 -11.63 -5.07
C SER A 280 1.39 -10.41 -4.28
N GLU A 281 0.90 -9.24 -4.66
CA GLU A 281 1.06 -7.97 -3.96
C GLU A 281 -0.30 -7.28 -3.79
N GLY A 282 -0.40 -6.36 -2.83
CA GLY A 282 -1.45 -5.35 -2.81
C GLY A 282 -1.02 -4.17 -3.68
N LEU A 283 -0.25 -3.27 -3.08
CA LEU A 283 0.45 -2.17 -3.77
C LEU A 283 1.90 -2.17 -3.25
N PRO A 284 2.89 -2.60 -4.05
CA PRO A 284 4.27 -2.73 -3.59
C PRO A 284 4.98 -1.38 -3.52
N MET A 285 5.14 -0.83 -2.31
CA MET A 285 5.81 0.45 -2.10
C MET A 285 7.24 0.50 -2.66
N ALA A 286 7.97 -0.62 -2.66
CA ALA A 286 9.32 -0.69 -3.23
C ALA A 286 9.35 -0.34 -4.74
N ILE A 287 8.28 -0.64 -5.48
CA ILE A 287 8.15 -0.25 -6.88
C ILE A 287 7.89 1.26 -7.01
N LEU A 288 7.00 1.82 -6.18
CA LEU A 288 6.74 3.27 -6.18
C LEU A 288 8.00 4.06 -5.79
N GLU A 289 8.75 3.57 -4.83
CA GLU A 289 10.04 4.15 -4.42
C GLU A 289 11.08 4.07 -5.55
N ALA A 290 11.14 2.95 -6.26
CA ALA A 290 12.03 2.80 -7.42
C ALA A 290 11.65 3.80 -8.52
N TRP A 291 10.38 3.90 -8.87
CA TRP A 291 9.93 4.85 -9.92
C TRP A 291 10.17 6.30 -9.51
N ALA A 292 9.89 6.66 -8.25
CA ALA A 292 10.19 8.00 -7.74
C ALA A 292 11.69 8.32 -7.81
N ALA A 293 12.55 7.32 -7.63
CA ALA A 293 14.00 7.44 -7.82
C ALA A 293 14.44 7.31 -9.30
N GLY A 294 13.52 7.19 -10.25
CA GLY A 294 13.80 7.03 -11.68
C GLY A 294 14.50 5.72 -12.00
N ILE A 295 14.15 4.64 -11.31
CA ILE A 295 14.73 3.33 -11.54
C ILE A 295 13.69 2.45 -12.23
N PRO A 296 13.93 2.00 -13.48
CA PRO A 296 13.06 1.03 -14.14
C PRO A 296 12.98 -0.28 -13.37
N THR A 297 11.86 -0.97 -13.48
CA THR A 297 11.61 -2.18 -12.69
C THR A 297 11.43 -3.41 -13.56
N VAL A 298 11.78 -4.59 -13.00
CA VAL A 298 11.43 -5.91 -13.54
C VAL A 298 10.47 -6.54 -12.54
N MET A 299 9.21 -6.72 -12.92
CA MET A 299 8.18 -7.17 -11.98
C MET A 299 7.12 -8.06 -12.64
N THR A 300 6.43 -8.85 -11.84
CA THR A 300 5.29 -9.65 -12.30
C THR A 300 4.02 -8.81 -12.43
N ALA A 301 3.06 -9.29 -13.23
CA ALA A 301 1.72 -8.69 -13.32
C ALA A 301 0.99 -8.70 -11.97
N GLU A 302 1.36 -9.63 -11.07
CA GLU A 302 0.82 -9.76 -9.71
C GLU A 302 1.25 -8.65 -8.76
N CYS A 303 2.14 -7.73 -9.21
CA CYS A 303 2.42 -6.47 -8.53
C CYS A 303 1.27 -5.47 -8.62
N ASN A 304 0.25 -5.72 -9.46
CA ASN A 304 -0.96 -4.92 -9.60
C ASN A 304 -0.72 -3.46 -10.03
N LEU A 305 0.34 -3.23 -10.77
CA LEU A 305 0.75 -1.93 -11.32
C LEU A 305 0.89 -2.00 -12.86
N PRO A 306 -0.21 -2.29 -13.60
CA PRO A 306 -0.17 -2.42 -15.06
C PRO A 306 0.27 -1.13 -15.76
N GLU A 307 0.13 0.01 -15.08
CA GLU A 307 0.60 1.31 -15.53
C GLU A 307 2.11 1.35 -15.79
N GLY A 308 2.88 0.58 -15.01
CA GLY A 308 4.33 0.48 -15.20
C GLY A 308 4.71 -0.11 -16.55
N PHE A 309 3.97 -1.12 -16.99
CA PHE A 309 4.18 -1.76 -18.29
C PHE A 309 3.74 -0.84 -19.42
N SER A 310 2.53 -0.27 -19.33
CA SER A 310 1.99 0.63 -20.37
C SER A 310 2.77 1.93 -20.52
N ALA A 311 3.38 2.44 -19.46
CA ALA A 311 4.22 3.62 -19.49
C ALA A 311 5.67 3.33 -19.95
N GLY A 312 6.06 2.05 -20.02
CA GLY A 312 7.44 1.65 -20.31
C GLY A 312 8.39 1.79 -19.10
N ALA A 313 7.87 1.99 -17.90
CA ALA A 313 8.65 2.08 -16.66
C ALA A 313 9.03 0.71 -16.07
N ALA A 314 8.37 -0.36 -16.53
CA ALA A 314 8.56 -1.71 -16.05
C ALA A 314 8.70 -2.72 -17.20
N THR A 315 9.49 -3.77 -16.96
CA THR A 315 9.54 -5.00 -17.76
C THR A 315 8.74 -6.07 -17.04
N GLU A 316 7.80 -6.70 -17.73
CA GLU A 316 7.05 -7.82 -17.15
C GLU A 316 7.94 -9.06 -17.09
N CYS A 317 7.97 -9.72 -15.95
CA CYS A 317 8.54 -11.05 -15.80
C CYS A 317 7.47 -12.06 -15.39
N GLY A 318 7.70 -13.33 -15.75
CA GLY A 318 6.86 -14.41 -15.24
C GLY A 318 7.22 -14.79 -13.79
N ARG A 319 6.68 -15.90 -13.32
CA ARG A 319 6.88 -16.39 -11.94
C ARG A 319 7.78 -17.61 -11.85
N ASP A 320 7.99 -18.31 -12.94
CA ASP A 320 8.92 -19.44 -13.00
C ASP A 320 10.34 -18.97 -13.35
N VAL A 321 11.30 -19.84 -13.07
CA VAL A 321 12.73 -19.51 -13.23
C VAL A 321 13.06 -19.11 -14.68
N ALA A 322 12.52 -19.83 -15.67
CA ALA A 322 12.82 -19.57 -17.08
C ALA A 322 12.31 -18.21 -17.55
N ALA A 323 11.06 -17.87 -17.16
CA ALA A 323 10.46 -16.60 -17.51
C ALA A 323 11.14 -15.41 -16.78
N ILE A 324 11.57 -15.60 -15.53
CA ILE A 324 12.37 -14.59 -14.82
C ILE A 324 13.71 -14.43 -15.52
N THR A 325 14.42 -15.54 -15.86
CA THR A 325 15.70 -15.48 -16.58
C THR A 325 15.58 -14.67 -17.87
N ALA A 326 14.60 -14.96 -18.70
CA ALA A 326 14.39 -14.23 -19.96
C ALA A 326 14.14 -12.72 -19.74
N ALA A 327 13.43 -12.36 -18.67
CA ALA A 327 13.19 -10.95 -18.35
C ALA A 327 14.47 -10.25 -17.83
N LEU A 328 15.32 -10.98 -17.10
CA LEU A 328 16.62 -10.46 -16.66
C LEU A 328 17.55 -10.24 -17.86
N ASP A 329 17.62 -11.21 -18.79
CA ASP A 329 18.44 -11.10 -20.01
C ASP A 329 17.99 -9.87 -20.83
N ALA A 330 16.69 -9.75 -21.08
CA ALA A 330 16.14 -8.60 -21.81
C ALA A 330 16.41 -7.25 -21.12
N ALA A 331 16.39 -7.22 -19.77
CA ALA A 331 16.73 -6.00 -19.03
C ALA A 331 18.20 -5.62 -19.19
N TRP A 332 19.10 -6.59 -19.24
CA TRP A 332 20.52 -6.34 -19.42
C TRP A 332 20.91 -5.96 -20.85
N GLU A 333 20.12 -6.29 -21.87
CA GLU A 333 20.32 -5.89 -23.25
C GLU A 333 20.02 -4.40 -23.50
N LEU A 334 19.31 -3.72 -22.57
CA LEU A 334 18.99 -2.29 -22.72
C LEU A 334 20.25 -1.43 -22.72
N GLY A 335 20.42 -0.67 -23.80
CA GLY A 335 21.44 0.38 -23.91
C GLY A 335 21.14 1.58 -23.00
N ALA A 336 22.10 2.50 -22.92
CA ALA A 336 21.99 3.68 -22.05
C ALA A 336 20.78 4.57 -22.43
N GLU A 337 20.50 4.75 -23.73
CA GLU A 337 19.38 5.58 -24.23
C GLU A 337 18.03 4.96 -23.88
N GLU A 338 17.86 3.65 -24.09
CA GLU A 338 16.63 2.95 -23.76
C GLU A 338 16.39 2.91 -22.25
N TRP A 339 17.46 2.68 -21.48
CA TRP A 339 17.37 2.74 -20.03
C TRP A 339 16.95 4.14 -19.55
N GLN A 340 17.54 5.21 -20.12
CA GLN A 340 17.17 6.60 -19.79
C GLN A 340 15.70 6.86 -20.11
N ALA A 341 15.21 6.41 -21.28
CA ALA A 341 13.80 6.55 -21.64
C ALA A 341 12.86 5.88 -20.63
N ARG A 342 13.22 4.69 -20.13
CA ARG A 342 12.48 3.97 -19.10
C ARG A 342 12.58 4.67 -17.73
N SER A 343 13.74 5.22 -17.40
CA SER A 343 13.95 6.03 -16.18
C SER A 343 13.03 7.27 -16.19
N ASP A 344 12.98 7.99 -17.30
CA ASP A 344 12.10 9.16 -17.45
C ASP A 344 10.61 8.77 -17.38
N ALA A 345 10.25 7.62 -17.96
CA ALA A 345 8.89 7.09 -17.85
C ALA A 345 8.53 6.74 -16.41
N ALA A 346 9.45 6.17 -15.63
CA ALA A 346 9.27 5.88 -14.22
C ALA A 346 9.04 7.15 -13.39
N ILE A 347 9.86 8.19 -13.60
CA ILE A 347 9.71 9.48 -12.93
C ILE A 347 8.36 10.13 -13.27
N ARG A 348 8.00 10.18 -14.55
CA ARG A 348 6.70 10.74 -14.97
C ARG A 348 5.54 9.99 -14.33
N LEU A 349 5.56 8.66 -14.37
CA LEU A 349 4.52 7.84 -13.77
C LEU A 349 4.41 8.06 -12.25
N ALA A 350 5.54 8.14 -11.55
CA ALA A 350 5.58 8.45 -10.11
C ALA A 350 5.01 9.85 -9.83
N SER A 351 5.40 10.86 -10.62
CA SER A 351 4.93 12.23 -10.47
C SER A 351 3.42 12.35 -10.69
N ASP A 352 2.92 11.79 -11.80
CA ASP A 352 1.56 12.03 -12.28
C ASP A 352 0.50 11.24 -11.51
N ARG A 353 0.87 10.08 -10.94
CA ARG A 353 -0.09 9.16 -10.30
C ARG A 353 0.20 8.80 -8.86
N PHE A 354 1.47 8.73 -8.47
CA PHE A 354 1.88 8.16 -7.20
C PHE A 354 2.58 9.16 -6.27
N SER A 355 2.80 10.40 -6.72
CA SER A 355 3.34 11.44 -5.84
C SER A 355 2.35 11.80 -4.72
N PRO A 356 2.83 12.29 -3.57
CA PRO A 356 1.96 12.80 -2.51
C PRO A 356 0.97 13.87 -3.02
N ALA A 357 1.42 14.72 -3.94
CA ALA A 357 0.58 15.78 -4.52
C ALA A 357 -0.55 15.18 -5.39
N ALA A 358 -0.26 14.23 -6.27
CA ALA A 358 -1.26 13.60 -7.14
C ALA A 358 -2.30 12.82 -6.32
N VAL A 359 -1.86 12.05 -5.33
CA VAL A 359 -2.73 11.28 -4.44
C VAL A 359 -3.59 12.21 -3.58
N SER A 360 -3.00 13.30 -3.04
CA SER A 360 -3.74 14.31 -2.27
C SER A 360 -4.83 14.99 -3.11
N ALA A 361 -4.53 15.34 -4.36
CA ALA A 361 -5.52 15.94 -5.26
C ALA A 361 -6.71 14.99 -5.54
N ALA A 362 -6.43 13.70 -5.73
CA ALA A 362 -7.48 12.69 -5.90
C ALA A 362 -8.38 12.57 -4.65
N TRP A 363 -7.79 12.51 -3.47
CA TRP A 363 -8.54 12.48 -2.21
C TRP A 363 -9.31 13.76 -1.94
N ALA A 364 -8.75 14.93 -2.28
CA ALA A 364 -9.44 16.22 -2.16
C ALA A 364 -10.75 16.22 -2.95
N THR A 365 -10.74 15.67 -4.17
CA THR A 365 -11.97 15.52 -4.98
C THR A 365 -13.00 14.65 -4.30
N VAL A 366 -12.62 13.47 -3.79
CA VAL A 366 -13.53 12.55 -3.12
C VAL A 366 -14.17 13.19 -1.88
N TYR A 367 -13.38 13.91 -1.06
CA TYR A 367 -13.92 14.54 0.15
C TYR A 367 -14.72 15.82 -0.17
N ALA A 368 -14.38 16.59 -1.20
CA ALA A 368 -15.12 17.78 -1.61
C ALA A 368 -16.51 17.43 -2.16
N ASP A 369 -16.60 16.46 -3.05
CA ASP A 369 -17.87 15.98 -3.62
C ASP A 369 -18.85 15.51 -2.52
N THR A 370 -18.27 14.92 -1.47
CA THR A 370 -19.00 14.45 -0.30
C THR A 370 -19.66 15.59 0.47
N THR A 371 -18.95 16.69 0.68
CA THR A 371 -19.47 17.85 1.43
C THR A 371 -20.48 18.67 0.62
N GLU A 372 -20.32 18.76 -0.69
CA GLU A 372 -21.29 19.44 -1.56
C GLU A 372 -22.60 18.69 -1.66
N ASN A 373 -22.58 17.37 -1.79
CA ASN A 373 -23.77 16.54 -1.84
C ASN A 373 -24.59 16.62 -0.53
N GLN A 374 -23.91 16.70 0.63
CA GLN A 374 -24.59 16.94 1.92
C GLN A 374 -25.26 18.31 1.97
N ARG A 375 -24.58 19.37 1.53
CA ARG A 375 -25.13 20.72 1.51
C ARG A 375 -26.34 20.84 0.57
N ARG A 376 -26.33 20.10 -0.54
CA ARG A 376 -27.47 20.04 -1.48
C ARG A 376 -28.63 19.21 -0.92
N GLY A 377 -28.34 18.05 -0.30
CA GLY A 377 -29.37 17.22 0.34
C GLY A 377 -30.03 17.86 1.58
N ALA A 378 -29.31 18.71 2.30
CA ALA A 378 -29.84 19.47 3.44
C ALA A 378 -30.68 20.70 3.03
N ARG A 379 -30.74 21.06 1.72
CA ARG A 379 -31.48 22.20 1.18
C ARG A 379 -32.78 21.83 0.45
N LEU A 380 -33.18 20.56 0.47
CA LEU A 380 -34.49 20.17 -0.04
C LEU A 380 -35.51 20.29 1.12
N PRO A 381 -36.58 21.07 0.96
CA PRO A 381 -37.59 21.35 1.99
C PRO A 381 -38.39 20.12 2.41
#